data_c881a7d90c7bf156ec38e37361bd5be3
#
_entry.id   c881a7d90c7bf156ec38e37361bd5be3
#
_cell.length_a   1.000
_cell.length_b   1.000
_cell.length_c   1.000
_cell.angle_alpha   90.00
_cell.angle_beta   90.00
_cell.angle_gamma   90.00
#
_symmetry.space_group_name_H-M   'P 1'
#
loop_
_entity.id
_entity.type
_entity.pdbx_description
1 polymer ?
#
loop_
_entity_poly.entity_id
_entity_poly.type
_entity_poly.pdbx_seq_one_letter_code
_entity_poly.pdbx_strand_id
1 'polypeptide(L)'
;YWTDRAHDFGALRAKELESPKLKLWRDELTSHIFDSDRSLRILDIGCGAGFFSIILSQLGHTVHGIDITPNMIDEANQLAESLDCDATFSVMDAENLSFDSNTFDIVVARNVTWNLPHPDKAYAEWLRVIRSGGLILNYDAEHARNHHDLPQSVHHAHEHVSKELKERCHTIYHMLEISSYTRPEWDKELLTKLGASSVSIDPTVGPRIYSEEDEFYIPVPMFLVKVIK
;
A
#
# COMPACT_ATOMS: atom_id res chain seq x y z
N TYR A 1 -3.88 -17.10 -1.67
CA TYR A 1 -3.33 -16.34 -2.79
C TYR A 1 -2.01 -15.67 -2.41
N TRP A 2 -2.02 -14.74 -1.44
CA TRP A 2 -0.81 -13.99 -1.06
C TRP A 2 0.30 -14.85 -0.47
N THR A 3 -0.04 -15.93 0.25
CA THR A 3 0.92 -16.92 0.74
C THR A 3 1.72 -17.55 -0.41
N ASP A 4 1.04 -17.90 -1.51
CA ASP A 4 1.68 -18.54 -2.67
C ASP A 4 2.45 -17.52 -3.55
N ARG A 5 2.15 -16.22 -3.37
CA ARG A 5 2.79 -15.13 -4.12
C ARG A 5 4.00 -14.51 -3.37
N ALA A 6 4.17 -14.80 -2.09
CA ALA A 6 5.08 -14.04 -1.23
C ALA A 6 6.51 -14.01 -1.78
N HIS A 7 7.08 -15.15 -2.13
CA HIS A 7 8.45 -15.23 -2.62
C HIS A 7 8.67 -14.44 -3.94
N ASP A 8 7.83 -14.68 -4.95
CA ASP A 8 7.94 -13.97 -6.22
C ASP A 8 7.71 -12.46 -6.06
N PHE A 9 6.77 -12.10 -5.18
CA PHE A 9 6.47 -10.71 -4.87
C PHE A 9 7.61 -10.05 -4.12
N GLY A 10 8.25 -10.75 -3.16
CA GLY A 10 9.45 -10.31 -2.47
C GLY A 10 10.60 -10.04 -3.43
N ALA A 11 10.89 -10.98 -4.34
CA ALA A 11 11.91 -10.81 -5.36
C ALA A 11 11.63 -9.60 -6.28
N LEU A 12 10.35 -9.38 -6.65
CA LEU A 12 9.97 -8.21 -7.46
C LEU A 12 10.18 -6.90 -6.69
N ARG A 13 9.87 -6.85 -5.39
CA ARG A 13 10.07 -5.66 -4.55
C ARG A 13 11.56 -5.37 -4.32
N ALA A 14 12.40 -6.40 -4.16
CA ALA A 14 13.84 -6.24 -4.10
C ALA A 14 14.39 -5.57 -5.37
N LYS A 15 14.00 -6.06 -6.54
CA LYS A 15 14.37 -5.42 -7.82
C LYS A 15 13.83 -3.99 -7.95
N GLU A 16 12.61 -3.73 -7.50
CA GLU A 16 12.03 -2.37 -7.54
C GLU A 16 12.85 -1.39 -6.71
N LEU A 17 13.39 -1.82 -5.55
CA LEU A 17 14.31 -1.02 -4.72
C LEU A 17 15.66 -0.73 -5.40
N GLU A 18 16.10 -1.55 -6.35
CA GLU A 18 17.33 -1.32 -7.12
C GLU A 18 17.08 -0.54 -8.42
N SER A 19 15.83 -0.27 -8.76
CA SER A 19 15.41 0.36 -10.00
C SER A 19 15.22 1.88 -9.88
N PRO A 20 15.07 2.61 -10.99
CA PRO A 20 14.69 4.02 -10.97
C PRO A 20 13.37 4.31 -10.23
N LYS A 21 12.49 3.31 -10.05
CA LYS A 21 11.23 3.44 -9.29
C LYS A 21 11.47 3.79 -7.82
N LEU A 22 12.59 3.34 -7.23
CA LEU A 22 12.98 3.75 -5.88
C LEU A 22 12.99 5.28 -5.73
N LYS A 23 13.63 5.98 -6.67
CA LYS A 23 13.72 7.44 -6.62
C LYS A 23 12.32 8.07 -6.77
N LEU A 24 11.50 7.57 -7.70
CA LEU A 24 10.16 8.10 -7.93
C LEU A 24 9.27 7.94 -6.69
N TRP A 25 9.28 6.77 -6.06
CA TRP A 25 8.54 6.53 -4.82
C TRP A 25 9.07 7.33 -3.64
N ARG A 26 10.40 7.46 -3.53
CA ARG A 26 11.02 8.28 -2.49
C ARG A 26 10.60 9.75 -2.63
N ASP A 27 10.67 10.31 -3.83
CA ASP A 27 10.26 11.69 -4.11
C ASP A 27 8.75 11.88 -3.85
N GLU A 28 7.93 10.92 -4.24
CA GLU A 28 6.48 10.94 -3.99
C GLU A 28 6.18 10.96 -2.49
N LEU A 29 6.71 10.02 -1.73
CA LEU A 29 6.48 9.93 -0.29
C LEU A 29 6.98 11.17 0.45
N THR A 30 8.19 11.65 0.13
CA THR A 30 8.76 12.86 0.76
C THR A 30 8.00 14.12 0.44
N SER A 31 7.35 14.21 -0.73
CA SER A 31 6.53 15.38 -1.09
C SER A 31 5.33 15.60 -0.16
N HIS A 32 4.89 14.55 0.54
CA HIS A 32 3.78 14.58 1.50
C HIS A 32 4.24 14.67 2.96
N ILE A 33 5.47 14.27 3.24
CA ILE A 33 6.06 14.34 4.56
C ILE A 33 6.71 15.73 4.70
N PHE A 34 5.97 16.66 5.30
CA PHE A 34 6.50 17.99 5.54
C PHE A 34 7.77 17.91 6.40
N ASP A 35 8.73 18.78 6.06
CA ASP A 35 10.04 18.93 6.69
C ASP A 35 9.93 18.87 8.22
N SER A 36 10.18 17.71 8.77
CA SER A 36 10.23 17.52 10.21
C SER A 36 11.67 17.17 10.55
N ASP A 37 12.34 18.03 11.30
CA ASP A 37 13.68 17.76 11.86
C ASP A 37 13.69 16.55 12.82
N ARG A 38 12.58 15.83 12.95
CA ARG A 38 12.44 14.67 13.82
C ARG A 38 12.08 13.39 13.05
N SER A 39 12.51 12.25 13.57
CA SER A 39 12.00 10.94 13.14
C SER A 39 10.50 10.83 13.43
N LEU A 40 9.74 10.44 12.41
CA LEU A 40 8.29 10.19 12.51
C LEU A 40 8.04 8.71 12.79
N ARG A 41 6.96 8.42 13.52
CA ARG A 41 6.45 7.06 13.72
C ARG A 41 5.46 6.76 12.59
N ILE A 42 5.80 5.80 11.73
CA ILE A 42 5.04 5.45 10.53
C ILE A 42 4.56 4.01 10.60
N LEU A 43 3.29 3.79 10.29
CA LEU A 43 2.70 2.47 10.12
C LEU A 43 2.50 2.21 8.62
N ASP A 44 3.11 1.15 8.12
CA ASP A 44 2.93 0.65 6.74
C ASP A 44 1.95 -0.53 6.77
N ILE A 45 0.72 -0.31 6.30
CA ILE A 45 -0.36 -1.28 6.34
C ILE A 45 -0.40 -2.10 5.06
N GLY A 46 -0.48 -3.44 5.21
CA GLY A 46 -0.36 -4.35 4.09
C GLY A 46 1.01 -4.21 3.41
N CYS A 47 2.06 -4.14 4.23
CA CYS A 47 3.42 -3.81 3.77
C CYS A 47 3.99 -4.81 2.74
N GLY A 48 3.38 -5.99 2.60
CA GLY A 48 3.90 -7.06 1.78
C GLY A 48 5.35 -7.37 2.15
N ALA A 49 6.26 -7.37 1.19
CA ALA A 49 7.69 -7.55 1.40
C ALA A 49 8.43 -6.28 1.86
N GLY A 50 7.74 -5.27 2.42
CA GLY A 50 8.34 -4.15 3.13
C GLY A 50 8.85 -2.99 2.26
N PHE A 51 8.42 -2.85 1.01
CA PHE A 51 8.93 -1.84 0.08
C PHE A 51 8.84 -0.40 0.62
N PHE A 52 7.66 0.05 1.07
CA PHE A 52 7.51 1.38 1.66
C PHE A 52 8.19 1.49 3.03
N SER A 53 8.11 0.43 3.84
CA SER A 53 8.76 0.38 5.14
C SER A 53 10.27 0.62 5.04
N ILE A 54 10.93 -0.01 4.06
CA ILE A 54 12.36 0.13 3.82
C ILE A 54 12.70 1.55 3.37
N ILE A 55 11.97 2.09 2.38
CA ILE A 55 12.20 3.46 1.89
C ILE A 55 12.09 4.47 3.04
N LEU A 56 11.03 4.38 3.84
CA LEU A 56 10.74 5.33 4.90
C LEU A 56 11.74 5.20 6.07
N SER A 57 12.18 3.98 6.39
CA SER A 57 13.22 3.74 7.39
C SER A 57 14.58 4.31 6.94
N GLN A 58 14.95 4.12 5.67
CA GLN A 58 16.17 4.72 5.10
C GLN A 58 16.12 6.26 5.03
N LEU A 59 14.94 6.86 5.11
CA LEU A 59 14.74 8.31 5.27
C LEU A 59 14.87 8.77 6.73
N GLY A 60 15.16 7.87 7.67
CA GLY A 60 15.39 8.19 9.09
C GLY A 60 14.13 8.15 9.95
N HIS A 61 13.04 7.57 9.47
CA HIS A 61 11.81 7.42 10.23
C HIS A 61 11.76 6.08 10.99
N THR A 62 10.98 6.03 12.06
CA THR A 62 10.70 4.79 12.80
C THR A 62 9.49 4.11 12.17
N VAL A 63 9.70 2.98 11.50
CA VAL A 63 8.67 2.33 10.68
C VAL A 63 8.30 0.97 11.24
N HIS A 64 6.99 0.71 11.30
CA HIS A 64 6.44 -0.60 11.59
C HIS A 64 5.53 -1.04 10.43
N GLY A 65 5.89 -2.14 9.76
CA GLY A 65 5.09 -2.75 8.70
C GLY A 65 4.19 -3.86 9.24
N ILE A 66 2.97 -3.94 8.74
CA ILE A 66 2.06 -5.04 9.05
C ILE A 66 1.51 -5.67 7.78
N ASP A 67 1.37 -6.98 7.78
CA ASP A 67 0.65 -7.75 6.75
C ASP A 67 -0.05 -8.94 7.39
N ILE A 68 -1.20 -9.35 6.85
CA ILE A 68 -1.94 -10.51 7.37
C ILE A 68 -1.26 -11.84 7.00
N THR A 69 -0.37 -11.82 6.00
CA THR A 69 0.28 -13.00 5.42
C THR A 69 1.65 -13.22 6.09
N PRO A 70 1.83 -14.28 6.90
CA PRO A 70 3.13 -14.55 7.56
C PRO A 70 4.30 -14.62 6.59
N ASN A 71 4.13 -15.27 5.43
CA ASN A 71 5.18 -15.40 4.42
C ASN A 71 5.61 -14.03 3.86
N MET A 72 4.70 -13.03 3.77
CA MET A 72 5.08 -11.66 3.38
C MET A 72 5.95 -10.99 4.45
N ILE A 73 5.64 -11.21 5.72
CA ILE A 73 6.43 -10.70 6.84
C ILE A 73 7.82 -11.35 6.87
N ASP A 74 7.92 -12.65 6.55
CA ASP A 74 9.22 -13.33 6.44
C ASP A 74 10.07 -12.71 5.32
N GLU A 75 9.50 -12.49 4.14
CA GLU A 75 10.18 -11.81 3.02
C GLU A 75 10.57 -10.36 3.38
N ALA A 76 9.71 -9.61 4.08
CA ALA A 76 10.00 -8.26 4.53
C ALA A 76 11.18 -8.20 5.51
N ASN A 77 11.23 -9.12 6.48
CA ASN A 77 12.35 -9.22 7.42
C ASN A 77 13.66 -9.56 6.71
N GLN A 78 13.66 -10.54 5.80
CA GLN A 78 14.84 -10.92 5.03
C GLN A 78 15.35 -9.77 4.16
N LEU A 79 14.44 -9.06 3.49
CA LEU A 79 14.80 -7.93 2.64
C LEU A 79 15.36 -6.77 3.46
N ALA A 80 14.75 -6.43 4.60
CA ALA A 80 15.23 -5.39 5.50
C ALA A 80 16.61 -5.72 6.08
N GLU A 81 16.83 -6.97 6.52
CA GLU A 81 18.12 -7.44 7.00
C GLU A 81 19.20 -7.33 5.91
N SER A 82 18.88 -7.73 4.68
CA SER A 82 19.83 -7.66 3.54
C SER A 82 20.27 -6.24 3.18
N LEU A 83 19.46 -5.23 3.55
CA LEU A 83 19.66 -3.81 3.28
C LEU A 83 20.09 -3.00 4.51
N ASP A 84 20.40 -3.66 5.63
CA ASP A 84 20.76 -3.05 6.92
C ASP A 84 19.73 -1.97 7.34
N CYS A 85 18.44 -2.34 7.30
CA CYS A 85 17.30 -1.47 7.51
C CYS A 85 16.60 -1.77 8.84
N ASP A 86 16.38 -0.74 9.67
CA ASP A 86 15.79 -0.85 11.01
C ASP A 86 14.25 -0.96 11.04
N ALA A 87 13.58 -1.08 9.89
CA ALA A 87 12.13 -1.29 9.87
C ALA A 87 11.75 -2.60 10.59
N THR A 88 10.66 -2.55 11.34
CA THR A 88 10.15 -3.72 12.06
C THR A 88 8.85 -4.21 11.45
N PHE A 89 8.58 -5.52 11.56
CA PHE A 89 7.41 -6.12 10.91
C PHE A 89 6.65 -7.05 11.85
N SER A 90 5.32 -7.13 11.67
CA SER A 90 4.49 -8.11 12.39
C SER A 90 3.29 -8.57 11.56
N VAL A 91 2.87 -9.82 11.82
CA VAL A 91 1.63 -10.34 11.25
C VAL A 91 0.45 -9.70 11.98
N MET A 92 -0.39 -8.96 11.24
CA MET A 92 -1.54 -8.25 11.82
C MET A 92 -2.61 -7.99 10.75
N ASP A 93 -3.88 -7.97 11.20
CA ASP A 93 -5.01 -7.63 10.37
C ASP A 93 -5.19 -6.11 10.28
N ALA A 94 -5.26 -5.57 9.06
CA ALA A 94 -5.49 -4.16 8.79
C ALA A 94 -6.84 -3.63 9.30
N GLU A 95 -7.81 -4.53 9.53
CA GLU A 95 -9.14 -4.23 10.04
C GLU A 95 -9.24 -4.31 11.58
N ASN A 96 -8.17 -4.77 12.26
CA ASN A 96 -8.14 -4.94 13.71
C ASN A 96 -6.72 -4.73 14.26
N LEU A 97 -6.34 -3.48 14.45
CA LEU A 97 -4.99 -3.09 14.86
C LEU A 97 -4.80 -3.19 16.38
N SER A 98 -3.76 -3.89 16.82
CA SER A 98 -3.41 -4.03 18.24
C SER A 98 -2.66 -2.84 18.84
N PHE A 99 -2.53 -1.73 18.09
CA PHE A 99 -1.89 -0.50 18.55
C PHE A 99 -2.87 0.39 19.32
N ASP A 100 -2.33 1.18 20.25
CA ASP A 100 -3.10 2.21 20.94
C ASP A 100 -3.53 3.34 19.98
N SER A 101 -4.61 4.04 20.35
CA SER A 101 -5.06 5.23 19.62
C SER A 101 -3.97 6.32 19.62
N ASN A 102 -3.88 7.08 18.53
CA ASN A 102 -2.94 8.22 18.40
C ASN A 102 -1.45 7.82 18.55
N THR A 103 -1.09 6.63 18.06
CA THR A 103 0.28 6.09 18.16
C THR A 103 1.19 6.60 17.05
N PHE A 104 0.68 6.75 15.85
CA PHE A 104 1.47 7.04 14.65
C PHE A 104 1.29 8.48 14.16
N ASP A 105 2.35 9.02 13.58
CA ASP A 105 2.32 10.31 12.87
C ASP A 105 1.73 10.15 11.46
N ILE A 106 2.10 9.04 10.79
CA ILE A 106 1.70 8.74 9.42
C ILE A 106 1.27 7.27 9.33
N VAL A 107 0.24 7.02 8.55
CA VAL A 107 -0.13 5.70 8.03
C VAL A 107 0.08 5.72 6.52
N VAL A 108 0.76 4.71 5.99
CA VAL A 108 0.87 4.49 4.54
C VAL A 108 0.28 3.14 4.17
N ALA A 109 -0.28 3.03 2.98
CA ALA A 109 -0.74 1.77 2.40
C ALA A 109 -0.56 1.82 0.88
N ARG A 110 -0.22 0.68 0.26
CA ARG A 110 -0.08 0.57 -1.20
C ARG A 110 -0.75 -0.70 -1.72
N ASN A 111 -1.82 -0.53 -2.50
CA ASN A 111 -2.59 -1.64 -3.08
C ASN A 111 -3.18 -2.58 -2.00
N VAL A 112 -3.79 -2.03 -0.97
CA VAL A 112 -4.33 -2.79 0.17
C VAL A 112 -5.84 -2.75 0.21
N THR A 113 -6.43 -1.56 0.18
CA THR A 113 -7.86 -1.35 0.46
C THR A 113 -8.77 -2.13 -0.50
N TRP A 114 -8.37 -2.23 -1.78
CA TRP A 114 -9.11 -3.00 -2.80
C TRP A 114 -9.32 -4.48 -2.43
N ASN A 115 -8.49 -5.02 -1.54
CA ASN A 115 -8.45 -6.44 -1.16
C ASN A 115 -8.99 -6.71 0.24
N LEU A 116 -9.54 -5.71 0.92
CA LEU A 116 -10.06 -5.85 2.28
C LEU A 116 -11.53 -6.29 2.28
N PRO A 117 -11.90 -7.29 3.10
CA PRO A 117 -13.29 -7.68 3.32
C PRO A 117 -14.16 -6.54 3.89
N HIS A 118 -13.62 -5.75 4.83
CA HIS A 118 -14.33 -4.68 5.51
C HIS A 118 -13.51 -3.38 5.53
N PRO A 119 -13.33 -2.71 4.37
CA PRO A 119 -12.48 -1.52 4.28
C PRO A 119 -12.99 -0.34 5.12
N ASP A 120 -14.26 -0.33 5.49
CA ASP A 120 -14.85 0.61 6.43
C ASP A 120 -14.26 0.46 7.85
N LYS A 121 -14.11 -0.79 8.33
CA LYS A 121 -13.44 -1.07 9.60
C LYS A 121 -11.96 -0.71 9.55
N ALA A 122 -11.30 -1.06 8.45
CA ALA A 122 -9.89 -0.73 8.27
C ALA A 122 -9.67 0.80 8.36
N TYR A 123 -10.42 1.60 7.64
CA TYR A 123 -10.31 3.05 7.70
C TYR A 123 -10.62 3.62 9.10
N ALA A 124 -11.58 3.05 9.82
CA ALA A 124 -11.86 3.44 11.20
C ALA A 124 -10.64 3.16 12.12
N GLU A 125 -10.01 1.98 11.98
CA GLU A 125 -8.81 1.61 12.73
C GLU A 125 -7.60 2.49 12.35
N TRP A 126 -7.39 2.78 11.06
CA TRP A 126 -6.32 3.65 10.60
C TRP A 126 -6.47 5.07 11.18
N LEU A 127 -7.70 5.60 11.16
CA LEU A 127 -8.01 6.88 11.81
C LEU A 127 -7.84 6.81 13.32
N ARG A 128 -8.14 5.69 13.97
CA ARG A 128 -7.96 5.52 15.41
C ARG A 128 -6.50 5.60 15.81
N VAL A 129 -5.64 4.86 15.13
CA VAL A 129 -4.21 4.74 15.50
C VAL A 129 -3.37 5.94 15.11
N ILE A 130 -3.80 6.73 14.14
CA ILE A 130 -3.10 7.97 13.76
C ILE A 130 -3.42 9.09 14.76
N ARG A 131 -2.45 9.94 15.08
CA ARG A 131 -2.63 11.08 15.97
C ARG A 131 -3.47 12.20 15.31
N SER A 132 -4.02 13.09 16.13
CA SER A 132 -4.68 14.30 15.60
C SER A 132 -3.70 15.12 14.75
N GLY A 133 -4.13 15.58 13.58
CA GLY A 133 -3.30 16.22 12.58
C GLY A 133 -2.31 15.28 11.88
N GLY A 134 -2.39 13.97 12.13
CA GLY A 134 -1.59 12.97 11.42
C GLY A 134 -2.10 12.71 10.01
N LEU A 135 -1.31 12.02 9.20
CA LEU A 135 -1.48 11.87 7.76
C LEU A 135 -1.70 10.40 7.39
N ILE A 136 -2.71 10.09 6.57
CA ILE A 136 -2.85 8.81 5.88
C ILE A 136 -2.56 9.02 4.39
N LEU A 137 -1.70 8.17 3.82
CA LEU A 137 -1.39 8.09 2.40
C LEU A 137 -1.79 6.70 1.89
N ASN A 138 -2.96 6.59 1.29
CA ASN A 138 -3.42 5.33 0.71
C ASN A 138 -3.31 5.38 -0.82
N TYR A 139 -2.30 4.70 -1.35
CA TYR A 139 -2.06 4.49 -2.78
C TYR A 139 -2.78 3.23 -3.23
N ASP A 140 -3.82 3.36 -4.06
CA ASP A 140 -4.63 2.23 -4.48
C ASP A 140 -5.17 2.39 -5.90
N ALA A 141 -5.91 1.41 -6.39
CA ALA A 141 -6.53 1.42 -7.72
C ALA A 141 -7.84 0.62 -7.74
N GLU A 142 -8.68 0.85 -8.74
CA GLU A 142 -9.89 0.05 -8.97
C GLU A 142 -9.56 -1.27 -9.70
N HIS A 143 -8.81 -2.15 -9.01
CA HIS A 143 -8.33 -3.40 -9.60
C HIS A 143 -9.46 -4.29 -10.14
N ALA A 144 -10.60 -4.35 -9.46
CA ALA A 144 -11.69 -5.23 -9.83
C ALA A 144 -12.44 -4.79 -11.09
N ARG A 145 -12.77 -3.50 -11.22
CA ARG A 145 -13.52 -2.96 -12.37
C ARG A 145 -12.73 -3.00 -13.65
N ASN A 146 -11.45 -2.70 -13.58
CA ASN A 146 -10.61 -2.55 -14.75
C ASN A 146 -9.92 -3.86 -15.16
N HIS A 147 -10.17 -4.97 -14.44
CA HIS A 147 -9.50 -6.25 -14.71
C HIS A 147 -9.79 -6.83 -16.09
N HIS A 148 -10.98 -6.58 -16.66
CA HIS A 148 -11.37 -7.08 -17.98
C HIS A 148 -10.92 -6.18 -19.13
N ASP A 149 -10.67 -4.91 -18.88
CA ASP A 149 -10.37 -3.88 -19.89
C ASP A 149 -8.88 -3.54 -19.97
N LEU A 150 -8.04 -4.26 -19.21
CA LEU A 150 -6.61 -4.00 -19.22
C LEU A 150 -5.99 -4.30 -20.57
N PRO A 151 -5.26 -3.34 -21.17
CA PRO A 151 -4.50 -3.63 -22.38
C PRO A 151 -3.53 -4.79 -22.08
N GLN A 152 -3.40 -5.70 -23.02
CA GLN A 152 -2.36 -6.74 -22.94
C GLN A 152 -1.01 -6.06 -23.19
N SER A 153 -0.50 -5.35 -22.19
CA SER A 153 0.85 -4.82 -22.20
C SER A 153 1.85 -5.97 -22.17
N VAL A 154 2.95 -5.80 -22.89
CA VAL A 154 3.98 -6.85 -23.04
C VAL A 154 4.75 -7.07 -21.73
N HIS A 155 4.87 -6.03 -20.90
CA HIS A 155 5.58 -6.07 -19.62
C HIS A 155 4.76 -5.44 -18.52
N HIS A 156 4.46 -6.20 -17.47
CA HIS A 156 3.76 -5.71 -16.29
C HIS A 156 4.02 -6.62 -15.06
N ALA A 157 3.79 -6.10 -13.86
CA ALA A 157 4.08 -6.76 -12.58
C ALA A 157 3.43 -8.15 -12.37
N HIS A 158 2.47 -8.55 -13.21
CA HIS A 158 1.75 -9.83 -13.12
C HIS A 158 1.95 -10.72 -14.36
N GLU A 159 2.92 -10.41 -15.23
CA GLU A 159 3.15 -11.15 -16.48
C GLU A 159 3.40 -12.63 -16.22
N HIS A 160 4.28 -12.94 -15.26
CA HIS A 160 4.71 -14.31 -14.93
C HIS A 160 3.78 -15.07 -13.96
N VAL A 161 2.67 -14.45 -13.54
CA VAL A 161 1.70 -15.10 -12.64
C VAL A 161 0.97 -16.22 -13.38
N SER A 162 0.92 -17.42 -12.77
CA SER A 162 0.23 -18.57 -13.35
C SER A 162 -1.25 -18.28 -13.59
N LYS A 163 -1.84 -18.97 -14.59
CA LYS A 163 -3.27 -18.83 -14.89
C LYS A 163 -4.15 -19.14 -13.67
N GLU A 164 -3.81 -20.17 -12.92
CA GLU A 164 -4.54 -20.56 -11.71
C GLU A 164 -4.54 -19.44 -10.66
N LEU A 165 -3.39 -18.81 -10.40
CA LEU A 165 -3.30 -17.68 -9.49
C LEU A 165 -4.05 -16.45 -9.99
N LYS A 166 -4.04 -16.20 -11.31
CA LYS A 166 -4.87 -15.13 -11.91
C LYS A 166 -6.36 -15.39 -11.70
N GLU A 167 -6.83 -16.62 -11.89
CA GLU A 167 -8.22 -17.02 -11.66
C GLU A 167 -8.61 -16.90 -10.16
N ARG A 168 -7.72 -17.25 -9.24
CA ARG A 168 -7.92 -17.06 -7.79
C ARG A 168 -8.03 -15.58 -7.43
N CYS A 169 -7.17 -14.72 -7.98
CA CYS A 169 -7.24 -13.27 -7.80
C CYS A 169 -8.58 -12.72 -8.33
N HIS A 170 -9.00 -13.16 -9.51
CA HIS A 170 -10.30 -12.79 -10.08
C HIS A 170 -11.48 -13.21 -9.18
N THR A 171 -11.41 -14.39 -8.58
CA THR A 171 -12.42 -14.84 -7.61
C THR A 171 -12.48 -13.91 -6.40
N ILE A 172 -11.33 -13.47 -5.87
CA ILE A 172 -11.28 -12.52 -4.75
C ILE A 172 -11.99 -11.21 -5.13
N TYR A 173 -11.74 -10.65 -6.32
CA TYR A 173 -12.43 -9.44 -6.76
C TYR A 173 -13.95 -9.56 -6.71
N HIS A 174 -14.51 -10.69 -7.14
CA HIS A 174 -15.97 -10.90 -7.14
C HIS A 174 -16.57 -11.20 -5.76
N MET A 175 -15.75 -11.58 -4.79
CA MET A 175 -16.23 -11.86 -3.43
C MET A 175 -16.26 -10.61 -2.55
N LEU A 176 -15.53 -9.55 -2.91
CA LEU A 176 -15.38 -8.37 -2.08
C LEU A 176 -16.37 -7.28 -2.46
N GLU A 177 -17.08 -6.75 -1.46
CA GLU A 177 -18.08 -5.70 -1.64
C GLU A 177 -17.46 -4.41 -2.21
N ILE A 178 -16.23 -4.09 -1.83
CA ILE A 178 -15.50 -2.92 -2.32
C ILE A 178 -15.37 -2.89 -3.84
N SER A 179 -15.39 -4.04 -4.49
CA SER A 179 -15.33 -4.14 -5.96
C SER A 179 -16.57 -3.59 -6.67
N SER A 180 -17.66 -3.37 -5.94
CA SER A 180 -18.89 -2.73 -6.44
C SER A 180 -18.88 -1.20 -6.32
N TYR A 181 -17.97 -0.65 -5.51
CA TYR A 181 -17.91 0.78 -5.24
C TYR A 181 -17.14 1.54 -6.33
N THR A 182 -17.51 2.80 -6.54
CA THR A 182 -16.75 3.72 -7.40
C THR A 182 -15.65 4.36 -6.57
N ARG A 183 -14.42 3.98 -6.82
CA ARG A 183 -13.25 4.50 -6.12
C ARG A 183 -12.49 5.49 -7.02
N PRO A 184 -11.86 6.52 -6.46
CA PRO A 184 -11.67 6.80 -5.03
C PRO A 184 -12.77 7.66 -4.37
N GLU A 185 -13.88 7.95 -5.06
CA GLU A 185 -14.96 8.80 -4.54
C GLU A 185 -15.60 8.20 -3.28
N TRP A 186 -15.85 6.90 -3.29
CA TRP A 186 -16.36 6.16 -2.14
C TRP A 186 -15.42 6.29 -0.93
N ASP A 187 -14.11 6.15 -1.13
CA ASP A 187 -13.12 6.30 -0.07
C ASP A 187 -13.22 7.67 0.60
N LYS A 188 -13.32 8.73 -0.22
CA LYS A 188 -13.46 10.10 0.26
C LYS A 188 -14.73 10.30 1.07
N GLU A 189 -15.86 9.81 0.59
CA GLU A 189 -17.14 9.91 1.31
C GLU A 189 -17.10 9.21 2.65
N LEU A 190 -16.58 7.98 2.68
CA LEU A 190 -16.46 7.19 3.91
C LEU A 190 -15.53 7.87 4.92
N LEU A 191 -14.33 8.25 4.53
CA LEU A 191 -13.35 8.88 5.40
C LEU A 191 -13.86 10.22 5.98
N THR A 192 -14.61 10.98 5.17
CA THR A 192 -15.29 12.20 5.64
C THR A 192 -16.35 11.87 6.71
N LYS A 193 -17.15 10.81 6.51
CA LYS A 193 -18.14 10.35 7.50
C LYS A 193 -17.50 9.85 8.78
N LEU A 194 -16.30 9.24 8.70
CA LEU A 194 -15.53 8.78 9.84
C LEU A 194 -14.83 9.90 10.62
N GLY A 195 -14.96 11.16 10.16
CA GLY A 195 -14.50 12.34 10.89
C GLY A 195 -13.10 12.81 10.53
N ALA A 196 -12.58 12.43 9.37
CA ALA A 196 -11.34 13.02 8.84
C ALA A 196 -11.50 14.53 8.65
N SER A 197 -10.49 15.32 9.06
CA SER A 197 -10.50 16.78 8.94
C SER A 197 -10.36 17.25 7.49
N SER A 198 -9.64 16.46 6.67
CA SER A 198 -9.49 16.72 5.24
C SER A 198 -9.27 15.41 4.48
N VAL A 199 -9.91 15.27 3.33
CA VAL A 199 -9.68 14.16 2.38
C VAL A 199 -9.51 14.74 0.99
N SER A 200 -8.35 14.51 0.39
CA SER A 200 -8.04 14.89 -0.99
C SER A 200 -7.65 13.67 -1.83
N ILE A 201 -7.94 13.72 -3.11
CA ILE A 201 -7.64 12.66 -4.08
C ILE A 201 -6.65 13.21 -5.10
N ASP A 202 -5.61 12.43 -5.38
CA ASP A 202 -4.72 12.66 -6.52
C ASP A 202 -4.79 11.47 -7.49
N PRO A 203 -5.43 11.62 -8.64
CA PRO A 203 -5.55 10.57 -9.65
C PRO A 203 -4.30 10.47 -10.54
N THR A 204 -3.29 11.32 -10.34
CA THR A 204 -2.13 11.43 -11.23
C THR A 204 -0.87 10.71 -10.75
N VAL A 205 -0.96 10.00 -9.62
CA VAL A 205 0.16 9.21 -9.07
C VAL A 205 0.62 8.13 -10.06
N GLY A 206 -0.31 7.37 -10.63
CA GLY A 206 0.02 6.31 -11.57
C GLY A 206 0.94 6.77 -12.70
N PRO A 207 0.59 7.80 -13.48
CA PRO A 207 1.44 8.35 -14.52
C PRO A 207 2.80 8.87 -14.04
N ARG A 208 2.92 9.36 -12.81
CA ARG A 208 4.21 9.82 -12.27
C ARG A 208 5.15 8.66 -11.94
N ILE A 209 4.61 7.55 -11.44
CA ILE A 209 5.40 6.39 -11.01
C ILE A 209 5.60 5.39 -12.15
N TYR A 210 4.56 5.15 -12.93
CA TYR A 210 4.51 4.11 -13.97
C TYR A 210 4.40 4.73 -15.37
N SER A 211 5.27 5.71 -15.67
CA SER A 211 5.34 6.34 -17.00
C SER A 211 5.87 5.39 -18.08
N GLU A 212 6.56 4.31 -17.68
CA GLU A 212 7.12 3.29 -18.57
C GLU A 212 6.49 1.93 -18.28
N GLU A 213 6.21 1.16 -19.33
CA GLU A 213 5.74 -0.22 -19.25
C GLU A 213 6.94 -1.14 -19.03
N ASP A 214 7.31 -1.31 -17.76
CA ASP A 214 8.38 -2.17 -17.30
C ASP A 214 7.82 -3.32 -16.43
N GLU A 215 8.70 -4.15 -15.86
CA GLU A 215 8.33 -5.26 -14.98
C GLU A 215 7.61 -4.82 -13.69
N PHE A 216 7.57 -3.52 -13.38
CA PHE A 216 6.87 -2.96 -12.22
C PHE A 216 5.56 -2.27 -12.60
N TYR A 217 5.29 -2.12 -13.89
CA TYR A 217 4.10 -1.43 -14.39
C TYR A 217 2.81 -2.09 -13.89
N ILE A 218 1.91 -1.25 -13.40
CA ILE A 218 0.56 -1.66 -13.01
C ILE A 218 -0.41 -1.01 -13.99
N PRO A 219 -1.08 -1.81 -14.86
CA PRO A 219 -1.94 -1.28 -15.92
C PRO A 219 -3.27 -0.71 -15.44
N VAL A 220 -3.51 -0.68 -14.13
CA VAL A 220 -4.70 -0.06 -13.52
C VAL A 220 -4.34 1.33 -13.01
N PRO A 221 -5.11 2.39 -13.38
CA PRO A 221 -4.82 3.74 -12.91
C PRO A 221 -4.78 3.83 -11.39
N MET A 222 -3.59 4.14 -10.85
CA MET A 222 -3.38 4.33 -9.43
C MET A 222 -3.75 5.75 -9.02
N PHE A 223 -4.40 5.87 -7.87
CA PHE A 223 -4.72 7.13 -7.21
C PHE A 223 -4.15 7.15 -5.79
N LEU A 224 -4.00 8.36 -5.25
CA LEU A 224 -3.72 8.57 -3.83
C LEU A 224 -4.95 9.15 -3.15
N VAL A 225 -5.38 8.53 -2.06
CA VAL A 225 -6.30 9.13 -1.08
C VAL A 225 -5.45 9.65 0.09
N LYS A 226 -5.33 10.97 0.17
CA LYS A 226 -4.59 11.67 1.22
C LYS A 226 -5.56 12.21 2.27
N VAL A 227 -5.34 11.85 3.53
CA VAL A 227 -6.24 12.15 4.66
C VAL A 227 -5.48 12.85 5.77
N ILE A 228 -6.08 13.86 6.37
CA ILE A 228 -5.65 14.48 7.62
C ILE A 228 -6.71 14.17 8.68
N LYS A 229 -6.28 13.61 9.82
CA LYS A 229 -7.18 13.36 10.97
C LYS A 229 -7.49 14.63 11.73
#